data_afe7d46e4ac0daf88e16c52d011ed587
#
_entry.id   afe7d46e4ac0daf88e16c52d011ed587
#
_cell.length_a   1.000
_cell.length_b   1.000
_cell.length_c   1.000
_cell.angle_alpha   90.00
_cell.angle_beta   90.00
_cell.angle_gamma   90.00
#
_symmetry.space_group_name_H-M   'P 1'
#
loop_
_entity.id
_entity.type
_entity.pdbx_description
1 polymer ?
#
loop_
_entity_poly.entity_id
_entity_poly.type
_entity_poly.pdbx_seq_one_letter_code
_entity_poly.pdbx_strand_id
1 'polypeptide(L)'
;MLTEDIIGSIAERAKQNNPAMPEDYIGSDGFLHCGKCGEQKECAIDVGGKEIIVRCLCRCGAEARKQASEDALRRLNEERRADWLRGYEGMTFDNSTGNPSMFFAEKFIRRWADILENGLSFTLSGAVGCGKTYAAASIANELLDRGYRVWMVSTVNLLDRMFYEADIIRNRLATFELVVLDDFGAERNTEYAAEKMFQIIDDRMRSHLPTIITTNIDITQPTDNLTYQRIFSRLNGEAPQFRCKGSDMRSDRGREKRQLANEILKS
;
A
#
# COMPACT_ATOMS: atom_id res chain seq x y z
N MET A 1 10.99 -6.09 43.78
CA MET A 1 12.08 -5.10 43.83
C MET A 1 12.83 -5.18 42.49
N LEU A 2 12.95 -4.08 41.79
CA LEU A 2 13.81 -4.02 40.61
C LEU A 2 15.26 -4.07 41.07
N THR A 3 16.07 -4.95 40.49
CA THR A 3 17.48 -5.11 40.88
C THR A 3 18.31 -3.91 40.37
N GLU A 4 19.43 -3.59 41.03
CA GLU A 4 20.33 -2.49 40.61
C GLU A 4 20.81 -2.66 39.15
N ASP A 5 20.98 -3.90 38.70
CA ASP A 5 21.35 -4.24 37.30
C ASP A 5 20.29 -3.79 36.27
N ILE A 6 18.99 -3.92 36.62
CA ILE A 6 17.89 -3.48 35.73
C ILE A 6 17.88 -1.94 35.65
N ILE A 7 18.03 -1.27 36.77
CA ILE A 7 18.07 0.20 36.86
C ILE A 7 19.26 0.75 36.06
N GLY A 8 20.45 0.16 36.23
CA GLY A 8 21.65 0.52 35.49
C GLY A 8 21.46 0.33 33.97
N SER A 9 20.81 -0.77 33.55
CA SER A 9 20.54 -1.07 32.16
C SER A 9 19.57 -0.06 31.51
N ILE A 10 18.60 0.46 32.26
CA ILE A 10 17.65 1.51 31.77
C ILE A 10 18.42 2.80 31.48
N ALA A 11 19.24 3.28 32.40
CA ALA A 11 20.02 4.49 32.22
C ALA A 11 21.02 4.37 31.05
N GLU A 12 21.68 3.23 30.90
CA GLU A 12 22.63 2.98 29.85
C GLU A 12 21.95 2.94 28.44
N ARG A 13 20.81 2.25 28.34
CA ARG A 13 20.00 2.25 27.10
C ARG A 13 19.50 3.66 26.74
N ALA A 14 19.10 4.44 27.72
CA ALA A 14 18.66 5.82 27.50
C ALA A 14 19.81 6.68 26.96
N LYS A 15 21.04 6.49 27.44
CA LYS A 15 22.25 7.17 26.92
C LYS A 15 22.59 6.74 25.51
N GLN A 16 22.50 5.43 25.20
CA GLN A 16 22.76 4.91 23.86
C GLN A 16 21.73 5.43 22.84
N ASN A 17 20.45 5.50 23.23
CA ASN A 17 19.38 5.99 22.37
C ASN A 17 19.37 7.51 22.20
N ASN A 18 19.93 8.25 23.14
CA ASN A 18 19.98 9.73 23.14
C ASN A 18 21.40 10.19 23.52
N PRO A 19 22.41 10.03 22.64
CA PRO A 19 23.77 10.44 22.92
C PRO A 19 23.87 11.95 23.08
N ALA A 20 24.85 12.40 23.88
CA ALA A 20 25.21 13.80 23.93
C ALA A 20 25.84 14.22 22.60
N MET A 21 25.47 15.37 22.11
CA MET A 21 26.07 16.00 20.94
C MET A 21 27.20 16.95 21.37
N PRO A 22 28.18 17.23 20.51
CA PRO A 22 29.31 18.11 20.87
C PRO A 22 28.91 19.51 21.35
N GLU A 23 27.77 20.01 20.87
CA GLU A 23 27.22 21.32 21.21
C GLU A 23 26.37 21.33 22.50
N ASP A 24 26.06 20.17 23.07
CA ASP A 24 25.27 20.10 24.31
C ASP A 24 26.08 20.60 25.51
N TYR A 25 25.42 21.19 26.49
CA TYR A 25 26.05 21.78 27.65
C TYR A 25 25.35 21.45 28.96
N ILE A 26 26.07 21.54 30.07
CA ILE A 26 25.47 21.39 31.42
C ILE A 26 24.89 22.74 31.83
N GLY A 27 23.59 22.75 32.11
CA GLY A 27 22.89 23.94 32.59
C GLY A 27 23.22 24.27 34.07
N SER A 28 22.73 25.43 34.54
CA SER A 28 22.86 25.85 35.95
C SER A 28 22.08 24.93 36.92
N ASP A 29 21.17 24.13 36.43
CA ASP A 29 20.40 23.09 37.11
C ASP A 29 21.15 21.75 37.27
N GLY A 30 22.35 21.65 36.67
CA GLY A 30 23.19 20.47 36.71
C GLY A 30 22.84 19.38 35.71
N PHE A 31 21.84 19.61 34.83
CA PHE A 31 21.42 18.66 33.81
C PHE A 31 22.02 19.02 32.44
N LEU A 32 22.05 18.01 31.56
CA LEU A 32 22.44 18.21 30.16
C LEU A 32 21.33 18.91 29.39
N HIS A 33 21.71 19.96 28.67
CA HIS A 33 20.84 20.75 27.79
C HIS A 33 21.29 20.63 26.33
N CYS A 34 20.32 20.70 25.43
CA CYS A 34 20.56 20.70 23.98
C CYS A 34 21.17 22.01 23.52
N GLY A 35 22.34 21.95 22.86
CA GLY A 35 22.98 23.12 22.28
C GLY A 35 22.20 23.85 21.18
N LYS A 36 21.20 23.17 20.56
CA LYS A 36 20.37 23.75 19.49
C LYS A 36 19.12 24.45 20.01
N CYS A 37 18.35 23.82 20.92
CA CYS A 37 17.05 24.35 21.37
C CYS A 37 17.04 24.76 22.84
N GLY A 38 18.12 24.53 23.58
CA GLY A 38 18.26 24.88 25.00
C GLY A 38 17.43 23.99 25.96
N GLU A 39 16.65 23.05 25.45
CA GLU A 39 15.85 22.17 26.31
C GLU A 39 16.69 21.11 26.99
N GLN A 40 16.24 20.71 28.17
CA GLN A 40 16.86 19.68 28.98
C GLN A 40 16.83 18.32 28.25
N LYS A 41 17.96 17.62 28.29
CA LYS A 41 18.15 16.27 27.70
C LYS A 41 18.32 15.19 28.75
N GLU A 42 18.17 15.51 30.01
CA GLU A 42 18.16 14.58 31.14
C GLU A 42 16.95 14.87 32.00
N CYS A 43 16.34 13.82 32.51
CA CYS A 43 15.21 13.93 33.44
C CYS A 43 15.37 12.91 34.55
N ALA A 44 14.93 13.28 35.75
CA ALA A 44 14.82 12.37 36.88
C ALA A 44 13.53 11.57 36.78
N ILE A 45 13.62 10.26 36.86
CA ILE A 45 12.47 9.35 36.94
C ILE A 45 12.53 8.50 38.17
N ASP A 46 11.37 8.25 38.82
CA ASP A 46 11.28 7.30 39.91
C ASP A 46 11.12 5.87 39.36
N VAL A 47 11.99 4.99 39.76
CA VAL A 47 11.95 3.57 39.43
C VAL A 47 11.94 2.74 40.71
N GLY A 48 10.73 2.44 41.17
CA GLY A 48 10.53 1.62 42.39
C GLY A 48 10.96 2.30 43.69
N GLY A 49 10.80 3.62 43.80
CA GLY A 49 11.16 4.44 44.96
C GLY A 49 12.62 4.94 44.94
N LYS A 50 13.34 4.71 43.84
CA LYS A 50 14.70 5.23 43.61
C LYS A 50 14.69 6.19 42.43
N GLU A 51 15.11 7.43 42.68
CA GLU A 51 15.24 8.42 41.64
C GLU A 51 16.52 8.16 40.84
N ILE A 52 16.39 8.10 39.49
CA ILE A 52 17.52 7.95 38.57
C ILE A 52 17.45 9.01 37.45
N ILE A 53 18.62 9.46 37.02
CA ILE A 53 18.73 10.40 35.90
C ILE A 53 18.86 9.60 34.60
N VAL A 54 17.97 9.87 33.67
CA VAL A 54 17.97 9.23 32.35
C VAL A 54 18.06 10.30 31.24
N ARG A 55 18.68 9.91 30.12
CA ARG A 55 18.67 10.74 28.91
C ARG A 55 17.29 10.75 28.28
N CYS A 56 16.80 11.94 27.94
CA CYS A 56 15.55 12.15 27.23
C CYS A 56 15.78 12.96 25.92
N LEU A 57 14.82 12.92 25.02
CA LEU A 57 14.84 13.71 23.80
C LEU A 57 14.33 15.13 24.10
N CYS A 58 15.09 16.13 23.71
CA CYS A 58 14.59 17.49 23.57
C CYS A 58 13.64 17.58 22.36
N ARG A 59 12.87 18.68 22.24
CA ARG A 59 11.92 18.90 21.15
C ARG A 59 12.57 18.73 19.78
N CYS A 60 13.68 19.39 19.51
CA CYS A 60 14.36 19.30 18.22
C CYS A 60 14.90 17.88 17.93
N GLY A 61 15.32 17.14 18.95
CA GLY A 61 15.73 15.75 18.83
C GLY A 61 14.53 14.82 18.52
N ALA A 62 13.39 15.07 19.15
CA ALA A 62 12.15 14.34 18.88
C ALA A 62 11.63 14.60 17.45
N GLU A 63 11.66 15.86 17.01
CA GLU A 63 11.31 16.27 15.65
C GLU A 63 12.24 15.64 14.61
N ALA A 64 13.56 15.70 14.84
CA ALA A 64 14.55 15.09 13.94
C ALA A 64 14.37 13.56 13.83
N ARG A 65 14.10 12.89 14.97
CA ARG A 65 13.83 11.44 14.97
C ARG A 65 12.55 11.09 14.23
N LYS A 66 11.49 11.89 14.41
CA LYS A 66 10.23 11.73 13.67
C LYS A 66 10.48 11.88 12.17
N GLN A 67 11.16 12.95 11.77
CA GLN A 67 11.49 13.21 10.36
C GLN A 67 12.34 12.08 9.75
N ALA A 68 13.37 11.62 10.45
CA ALA A 68 14.20 10.50 9.97
C ALA A 68 13.39 9.20 9.80
N SER A 69 12.43 8.95 10.70
CA SER A 69 11.53 7.80 10.59
C SER A 69 10.57 7.92 9.39
N GLU A 70 10.01 9.11 9.16
CA GLU A 70 9.17 9.41 8.00
C GLU A 70 9.94 9.28 6.68
N ASP A 71 11.18 9.79 6.63
CA ASP A 71 12.04 9.68 5.46
C ASP A 71 12.46 8.22 5.17
N ALA A 72 12.75 7.45 6.22
CA ALA A 72 13.06 6.02 6.08
C ALA A 72 11.85 5.22 5.56
N LEU A 73 10.66 5.52 6.08
CA LEU A 73 9.41 4.90 5.60
C LEU A 73 9.13 5.28 4.14
N ARG A 74 9.34 6.55 3.78
CA ARG A 74 9.15 7.02 2.40
C ARG A 74 10.07 6.27 1.43
N ARG A 75 11.37 6.15 1.73
CA ARG A 75 12.32 5.39 0.89
C ARG A 75 11.91 3.93 0.75
N LEU A 76 11.54 3.29 1.85
CA LEU A 76 11.07 1.91 1.83
C LEU A 76 9.81 1.75 0.97
N ASN A 77 8.88 2.71 1.03
CA ASN A 77 7.67 2.68 0.20
C ASN A 77 7.97 2.94 -1.28
N GLU A 78 8.96 3.76 -1.61
CA GLU A 78 9.41 3.96 -3.00
C GLU A 78 9.98 2.66 -3.60
N GLU A 79 10.82 1.93 -2.85
CA GLU A 79 11.34 0.62 -3.27
C GLU A 79 10.22 -0.42 -3.42
N ARG A 80 9.31 -0.48 -2.48
CA ARG A 80 8.14 -1.38 -2.53
C ARG A 80 7.23 -1.06 -3.72
N ARG A 81 7.00 0.23 -3.99
CA ARG A 81 6.16 0.68 -5.10
C ARG A 81 6.72 0.21 -6.43
N ALA A 82 8.03 0.31 -6.64
CA ALA A 82 8.70 -0.16 -7.85
C ALA A 82 8.57 -1.68 -8.09
N ASP A 83 8.45 -2.49 -7.04
CA ASP A 83 8.23 -3.94 -7.14
C ASP A 83 6.74 -4.34 -7.09
N TRP A 84 5.99 -3.79 -6.14
CA TRP A 84 4.62 -4.25 -5.84
C TRP A 84 3.55 -3.62 -6.71
N LEU A 85 3.83 -2.40 -7.24
CA LEU A 85 2.92 -1.63 -8.09
C LEU A 85 3.56 -1.29 -9.44
N ARG A 86 4.43 -2.16 -9.95
CA ARG A 86 5.18 -1.92 -11.18
C ARG A 86 4.27 -1.58 -12.36
N GLY A 87 4.46 -0.36 -12.91
CA GLY A 87 3.65 0.17 -14.02
C GLY A 87 2.39 0.92 -13.58
N TYR A 88 2.12 1.00 -12.27
CA TYR A 88 0.96 1.69 -11.70
C TYR A 88 1.34 2.83 -10.75
N GLU A 89 2.63 3.13 -10.62
CA GLU A 89 3.21 4.04 -9.61
C GLU A 89 2.65 5.46 -9.70
N GLY A 90 2.39 5.94 -10.92
CA GLY A 90 1.88 7.30 -11.16
C GLY A 90 0.36 7.45 -11.07
N MET A 91 -0.37 6.37 -10.80
CA MET A 91 -1.84 6.39 -10.72
C MET A 91 -2.27 6.67 -9.27
N THR A 92 -2.30 7.94 -8.89
CA THR A 92 -2.61 8.42 -7.54
C THR A 92 -3.90 9.24 -7.52
N PHE A 93 -4.43 9.52 -6.32
CA PHE A 93 -5.56 10.41 -6.15
C PHE A 93 -5.28 11.82 -6.67
N ASP A 94 -4.08 12.36 -6.40
CA ASP A 94 -3.67 13.71 -6.80
C ASP A 94 -3.57 13.87 -8.32
N ASN A 95 -3.17 12.80 -9.02
CA ASN A 95 -3.04 12.80 -10.48
C ASN A 95 -4.37 12.44 -11.20
N SER A 96 -5.44 12.17 -10.45
CA SER A 96 -6.73 11.81 -11.03
C SER A 96 -7.48 13.06 -11.51
N THR A 97 -7.83 13.11 -12.79
CA THR A 97 -8.66 14.18 -13.35
C THR A 97 -9.95 13.61 -13.92
N GLY A 98 -11.09 13.99 -13.34
CA GLY A 98 -12.41 13.72 -13.88
C GLY A 98 -12.81 12.24 -14.05
N ASN A 99 -12.14 11.32 -13.35
CA ASN A 99 -12.46 9.90 -13.42
C ASN A 99 -13.64 9.53 -12.50
N PRO A 100 -14.82 9.16 -13.05
CA PRO A 100 -16.00 8.81 -12.23
C PRO A 100 -15.77 7.61 -11.29
N SER A 101 -14.82 6.73 -11.61
CA SER A 101 -14.50 5.56 -10.80
C SER A 101 -13.77 5.91 -9.50
N MET A 102 -13.25 7.15 -9.37
CA MET A 102 -12.59 7.61 -8.15
C MET A 102 -13.54 7.71 -6.96
N PHE A 103 -14.84 7.89 -7.19
CA PHE A 103 -15.84 7.83 -6.12
C PHE A 103 -15.82 6.48 -5.38
N PHE A 104 -15.62 5.37 -6.10
CA PHE A 104 -15.42 4.07 -5.46
C PHE A 104 -14.11 4.05 -4.67
N ALA A 105 -13.01 4.51 -5.27
CA ALA A 105 -11.70 4.52 -4.65
C ALA A 105 -11.68 5.33 -3.33
N GLU A 106 -12.29 6.51 -3.32
CA GLU A 106 -12.40 7.33 -2.11
C GLU A 106 -13.21 6.66 -1.00
N LYS A 107 -14.34 6.02 -1.36
CA LYS A 107 -15.14 5.26 -0.38
C LYS A 107 -14.38 4.06 0.16
N PHE A 108 -13.67 3.33 -0.70
CA PHE A 108 -12.87 2.18 -0.32
C PHE A 108 -11.81 2.57 0.72
N ILE A 109 -11.06 3.64 0.45
CA ILE A 109 -10.00 4.14 1.35
C ILE A 109 -10.57 4.60 2.69
N ARG A 110 -11.72 5.29 2.69
CA ARG A 110 -12.38 5.73 3.95
C ARG A 110 -12.85 4.57 4.82
N ARG A 111 -13.20 3.45 4.20
CA ARG A 111 -13.73 2.26 4.89
C ARG A 111 -12.73 1.11 4.95
N TRP A 112 -11.45 1.39 4.70
CA TRP A 112 -10.42 0.36 4.62
C TRP A 112 -10.35 -0.54 5.85
N ALA A 113 -10.45 0.03 7.07
CA ALA A 113 -10.42 -0.76 8.30
C ALA A 113 -11.54 -1.81 8.34
N ASP A 114 -12.78 -1.42 8.00
CA ASP A 114 -13.92 -2.33 7.97
C ASP A 114 -13.78 -3.37 6.84
N ILE A 115 -13.25 -2.96 5.68
CA ILE A 115 -13.00 -3.86 4.54
C ILE A 115 -11.98 -4.92 4.92
N LEU A 116 -10.88 -4.52 5.56
CA LEU A 116 -9.82 -5.43 5.99
C LEU A 116 -10.31 -6.39 7.07
N GLU A 117 -11.01 -5.89 8.10
CA GLU A 117 -11.55 -6.70 9.20
C GLU A 117 -12.53 -7.77 8.70
N ASN A 118 -13.37 -7.42 7.72
CA ASN A 118 -14.38 -8.34 7.17
C ASN A 118 -13.90 -9.11 5.93
N GLY A 119 -12.67 -8.91 5.46
CA GLY A 119 -12.11 -9.60 4.30
C GLY A 119 -12.86 -9.32 2.99
N LEU A 120 -13.44 -8.11 2.83
CA LEU A 120 -14.32 -7.80 1.70
C LEU A 120 -13.53 -7.61 0.40
N SER A 121 -13.90 -8.37 -0.61
CA SER A 121 -13.38 -8.24 -1.97
C SER A 121 -14.36 -7.51 -2.90
N PHE A 122 -13.87 -6.96 -4.02
CA PHE A 122 -14.69 -6.20 -4.97
C PHE A 122 -14.30 -6.47 -6.40
N THR A 123 -15.29 -6.50 -7.29
CA THR A 123 -15.09 -6.55 -8.74
C THR A 123 -15.42 -5.20 -9.38
N LEU A 124 -14.43 -4.54 -9.99
CA LEU A 124 -14.63 -3.33 -10.79
C LEU A 124 -14.84 -3.72 -12.25
N SER A 125 -16.05 -3.57 -12.75
CA SER A 125 -16.40 -3.90 -14.14
C SER A 125 -16.80 -2.66 -14.93
N GLY A 126 -16.75 -2.74 -16.23
CA GLY A 126 -17.20 -1.66 -17.14
C GLY A 126 -16.40 -1.59 -18.44
N ALA A 127 -16.76 -0.65 -19.30
CA ALA A 127 -16.15 -0.48 -20.61
C ALA A 127 -14.64 -0.19 -20.54
N VAL A 128 -13.94 -0.44 -21.64
CA VAL A 128 -12.53 -0.07 -21.79
C VAL A 128 -12.37 1.44 -21.60
N GLY A 129 -11.34 1.85 -20.88
CA GLY A 129 -11.03 3.28 -20.68
C GLY A 129 -11.85 4.00 -19.61
N CYS A 130 -12.87 3.38 -18.97
CA CYS A 130 -13.71 4.02 -17.95
C CYS A 130 -13.01 4.22 -16.57
N GLY A 131 -11.71 3.94 -16.45
CA GLY A 131 -10.89 4.28 -15.29
C GLY A 131 -10.83 3.22 -14.17
N LYS A 132 -11.24 1.97 -14.39
CA LYS A 132 -11.16 0.86 -13.40
C LYS A 132 -9.76 0.66 -12.85
N THR A 133 -8.81 0.39 -13.75
CA THR A 133 -7.39 0.21 -13.42
C THR A 133 -6.85 1.41 -12.63
N TYR A 134 -7.19 2.63 -13.06
CA TYR A 134 -6.75 3.84 -12.39
C TYR A 134 -7.28 3.93 -10.96
N ALA A 135 -8.57 3.68 -10.75
CA ALA A 135 -9.18 3.69 -9.42
C ALA A 135 -8.56 2.63 -8.49
N ALA A 136 -8.37 1.40 -9.00
CA ALA A 136 -7.72 0.32 -8.25
C ALA A 136 -6.25 0.64 -7.91
N ALA A 137 -5.51 1.22 -8.85
CA ALA A 137 -4.13 1.64 -8.65
C ALA A 137 -4.01 2.80 -7.64
N SER A 138 -4.94 3.77 -7.67
CA SER A 138 -4.97 4.86 -6.68
C SER A 138 -5.20 4.32 -5.26
N ILE A 139 -6.10 3.34 -5.10
CA ILE A 139 -6.28 2.63 -3.82
C ILE A 139 -4.98 1.96 -3.39
N ALA A 140 -4.34 1.22 -4.30
CA ALA A 140 -3.12 0.49 -4.01
C ALA A 140 -1.97 1.41 -3.59
N ASN A 141 -1.76 2.53 -4.29
CA ASN A 141 -0.75 3.52 -3.95
C ASN A 141 -1.01 4.16 -2.58
N GLU A 142 -2.24 4.58 -2.31
CA GLU A 142 -2.63 5.19 -1.04
C GLU A 142 -2.43 4.24 0.15
N LEU A 143 -2.83 2.97 0.02
CA LEU A 143 -2.65 1.98 1.08
C LEU A 143 -1.18 1.63 1.30
N LEU A 144 -0.37 1.59 0.24
CA LEU A 144 1.07 1.43 0.36
C LEU A 144 1.69 2.58 1.15
N ASP A 145 1.27 3.83 0.89
CA ASP A 145 1.75 5.01 1.63
C ASP A 145 1.34 4.99 3.10
N ARG A 146 0.22 4.37 3.43
CA ARG A 146 -0.21 4.09 4.81
C ARG A 146 0.52 2.92 5.47
N GLY A 147 1.44 2.26 4.76
CA GLY A 147 2.27 1.18 5.27
C GLY A 147 1.71 -0.24 5.12
N TYR A 148 0.59 -0.41 4.42
CA TYR A 148 0.03 -1.73 4.13
C TYR A 148 0.81 -2.45 3.03
N ARG A 149 0.82 -3.78 3.06
CA ARG A 149 1.38 -4.61 2.00
C ARG A 149 0.34 -4.77 0.91
N VAL A 150 0.56 -4.09 -0.20
CA VAL A 150 -0.34 -4.08 -1.35
C VAL A 150 0.39 -4.56 -2.59
N TRP A 151 -0.21 -5.48 -3.32
CA TRP A 151 0.31 -5.95 -4.60
C TRP A 151 -0.69 -5.75 -5.71
N MET A 152 -0.27 -5.10 -6.79
CA MET A 152 -1.07 -4.95 -8.00
C MET A 152 -0.34 -5.56 -9.18
N VAL A 153 -1.04 -6.40 -9.92
CA VAL A 153 -0.48 -7.13 -11.05
C VAL A 153 -1.58 -7.40 -12.08
N SER A 154 -1.25 -7.28 -13.37
CA SER A 154 -2.17 -7.75 -14.41
C SER A 154 -2.23 -9.27 -14.41
N THR A 155 -3.42 -9.84 -14.71
CA THR A 155 -3.62 -11.29 -14.73
C THR A 155 -2.70 -11.99 -15.73
N VAL A 156 -2.40 -11.35 -16.86
CA VAL A 156 -1.43 -11.83 -17.84
C VAL A 156 -0.04 -11.97 -17.24
N ASN A 157 0.49 -10.91 -16.63
CA ASN A 157 1.81 -10.92 -16.00
C ASN A 157 1.87 -11.88 -14.80
N LEU A 158 0.77 -12.01 -14.05
CA LEU A 158 0.68 -12.93 -12.93
C LEU A 158 0.87 -14.38 -13.40
N LEU A 159 0.15 -14.78 -14.44
CA LEU A 159 0.24 -16.14 -14.99
C LEU A 159 1.62 -16.42 -15.59
N ASP A 160 2.21 -15.48 -16.33
CA ASP A 160 3.55 -15.61 -16.89
C ASP A 160 4.61 -15.77 -15.80
N ARG A 161 4.54 -14.99 -14.74
CA ARG A 161 5.48 -15.07 -13.60
C ARG A 161 5.32 -16.34 -12.77
N MET A 162 4.13 -16.94 -12.74
CA MET A 162 3.90 -18.19 -11.99
C MET A 162 4.77 -19.35 -12.47
N PHE A 163 5.27 -19.32 -13.70
CA PHE A 163 6.20 -20.34 -14.19
C PHE A 163 7.58 -20.29 -13.52
N TYR A 164 8.04 -19.09 -13.13
CA TYR A 164 9.39 -18.85 -12.64
C TYR A 164 9.45 -18.48 -11.16
N GLU A 165 8.38 -17.91 -10.62
CA GLU A 165 8.33 -17.29 -9.29
C GLU A 165 7.15 -17.84 -8.45
N ALA A 166 6.74 -19.09 -8.64
CA ALA A 166 5.53 -19.63 -8.03
C ALA A 166 5.45 -19.45 -6.50
N ASP A 167 6.56 -19.66 -5.79
CA ASP A 167 6.59 -19.56 -4.33
C ASP A 167 6.50 -18.10 -3.85
N ILE A 168 7.14 -17.17 -4.57
CA ILE A 168 7.05 -15.73 -4.28
C ILE A 168 5.61 -15.26 -4.48
N ILE A 169 4.99 -15.67 -5.58
CA ILE A 169 3.60 -15.31 -5.90
C ILE A 169 2.64 -15.88 -4.86
N ARG A 170 2.76 -17.16 -4.50
CA ARG A 170 1.92 -17.77 -3.46
C ARG A 170 2.08 -17.04 -2.12
N ASN A 171 3.30 -16.69 -1.74
CA ASN A 171 3.54 -15.93 -0.52
C ASN A 171 2.85 -14.55 -0.56
N ARG A 172 2.96 -13.81 -1.67
CA ARG A 172 2.28 -12.52 -1.85
C ARG A 172 0.76 -12.66 -1.77
N LEU A 173 0.22 -13.66 -2.47
CA LEU A 173 -1.22 -13.95 -2.42
C LEU A 173 -1.72 -14.31 -1.01
N ALA A 174 -0.91 -14.95 -0.20
CA ALA A 174 -1.26 -15.38 1.15
C ALA A 174 -1.05 -14.31 2.24
N THR A 175 -0.16 -13.33 2.02
CA THR A 175 0.31 -12.44 3.09
C THR A 175 0.03 -10.96 2.87
N PHE A 176 -0.25 -10.53 1.63
CA PHE A 176 -0.54 -9.13 1.35
C PHE A 176 -1.96 -8.77 1.75
N GLU A 177 -2.11 -7.65 2.48
CA GLU A 177 -3.41 -7.18 2.98
C GLU A 177 -4.37 -6.86 1.83
N LEU A 178 -3.87 -6.28 0.73
CA LEU A 178 -4.64 -6.09 -0.50
C LEU A 178 -3.90 -6.68 -1.69
N VAL A 179 -4.62 -7.42 -2.53
CA VAL A 179 -4.16 -7.81 -3.88
C VAL A 179 -5.11 -7.22 -4.92
N VAL A 180 -4.55 -6.60 -5.95
CA VAL A 180 -5.30 -6.11 -7.12
C VAL A 180 -4.93 -6.97 -8.32
N LEU A 181 -5.91 -7.70 -8.84
CA LEU A 181 -5.83 -8.47 -10.09
C LEU A 181 -6.40 -7.62 -11.22
N ASP A 182 -5.51 -7.02 -12.01
CA ASP A 182 -5.90 -6.07 -13.06
C ASP A 182 -6.12 -6.78 -14.40
N ASP A 183 -7.12 -6.28 -15.14
CA ASP A 183 -7.52 -6.75 -16.48
C ASP A 183 -7.85 -8.27 -16.51
N PHE A 184 -8.60 -8.78 -15.51
CA PHE A 184 -9.10 -10.16 -15.53
C PHE A 184 -9.92 -10.43 -16.80
N GLY A 185 -9.57 -11.53 -17.48
CA GLY A 185 -10.14 -11.93 -18.77
C GLY A 185 -9.37 -11.42 -20.00
N ALA A 186 -8.23 -10.71 -19.78
CA ALA A 186 -7.30 -10.36 -20.86
C ALA A 186 -6.24 -11.45 -21.10
N GLU A 187 -6.12 -12.40 -20.18
CA GLU A 187 -5.24 -13.56 -20.33
C GLU A 187 -5.65 -14.46 -21.50
N ARG A 188 -4.70 -15.28 -21.96
CA ARG A 188 -4.98 -16.25 -23.03
C ARG A 188 -6.11 -17.19 -22.57
N ASN A 189 -7.14 -17.35 -23.40
CA ASN A 189 -8.27 -18.22 -23.14
C ASN A 189 -7.87 -19.70 -23.29
N THR A 190 -7.00 -20.18 -22.40
CA THR A 190 -6.59 -21.57 -22.27
C THR A 190 -7.20 -22.16 -21.00
N GLU A 191 -7.49 -23.44 -21.00
CA GLU A 191 -8.00 -24.14 -19.84
C GLU A 191 -7.05 -24.03 -18.65
N TYR A 192 -5.74 -24.12 -18.89
CA TYR A 192 -4.71 -23.94 -17.88
C TYR A 192 -4.78 -22.55 -17.23
N ALA A 193 -4.88 -21.47 -18.02
CA ALA A 193 -4.96 -20.12 -17.49
C ALA A 193 -6.23 -19.93 -16.65
N ALA A 194 -7.36 -20.42 -17.12
CA ALA A 194 -8.63 -20.37 -16.39
C ALA A 194 -8.55 -21.14 -15.06
N GLU A 195 -7.99 -22.37 -15.06
CA GLU A 195 -7.81 -23.14 -13.82
C GLU A 195 -6.89 -22.45 -12.81
N LYS A 196 -5.78 -21.86 -13.27
CA LYS A 196 -4.85 -21.10 -12.41
C LYS A 196 -5.54 -19.88 -11.82
N MET A 197 -6.27 -19.12 -12.63
CA MET A 197 -7.04 -17.97 -12.15
C MET A 197 -8.12 -18.37 -11.15
N PHE A 198 -8.81 -19.50 -11.39
CA PHE A 198 -9.77 -20.03 -10.43
C PHE A 198 -9.09 -20.34 -9.08
N GLN A 199 -7.94 -21.03 -9.08
CA GLN A 199 -7.19 -21.35 -7.87
C GLN A 199 -6.79 -20.06 -7.11
N ILE A 200 -6.24 -19.08 -7.81
CA ILE A 200 -5.81 -17.80 -7.20
C ILE A 200 -6.98 -17.08 -6.53
N ILE A 201 -8.09 -16.94 -7.25
CA ILE A 201 -9.30 -16.27 -6.75
C ILE A 201 -9.89 -17.04 -5.57
N ASP A 202 -10.00 -18.36 -5.67
CA ASP A 202 -10.54 -19.21 -4.60
C ASP A 202 -9.67 -19.13 -3.32
N ASP A 203 -8.34 -19.20 -3.46
CA ASP A 203 -7.40 -19.09 -2.33
C ASP A 203 -7.51 -17.73 -1.64
N ARG A 204 -7.62 -16.64 -2.42
CA ARG A 204 -7.78 -15.29 -1.86
C ARG A 204 -9.11 -15.14 -1.11
N MET A 205 -10.23 -15.61 -1.68
CA MET A 205 -11.54 -15.54 -1.02
C MET A 205 -11.55 -16.35 0.28
N ARG A 206 -10.98 -17.56 0.26
CA ARG A 206 -10.88 -18.42 1.46
C ARG A 206 -9.99 -17.85 2.56
N SER A 207 -8.98 -17.07 2.20
CA SER A 207 -8.08 -16.45 3.18
C SER A 207 -8.71 -15.23 3.87
N HIS A 208 -9.91 -14.79 3.48
CA HIS A 208 -10.55 -13.57 3.98
C HIS A 208 -9.65 -12.33 3.86
N LEU A 209 -8.81 -12.28 2.82
CA LEU A 209 -7.97 -11.12 2.54
C LEU A 209 -8.56 -10.32 1.37
N PRO A 210 -8.75 -9.01 1.53
CA PRO A 210 -9.32 -8.15 0.51
C PRO A 210 -8.64 -8.30 -0.86
N THR A 211 -9.45 -8.39 -1.89
CA THR A 211 -9.00 -8.46 -3.29
C THR A 211 -9.84 -7.55 -4.15
N ILE A 212 -9.20 -6.75 -5.00
CA ILE A 212 -9.87 -5.99 -6.06
C ILE A 212 -9.56 -6.68 -7.38
N ILE A 213 -10.61 -6.93 -8.16
CA ILE A 213 -10.49 -7.51 -9.51
C ILE A 213 -11.04 -6.48 -10.49
N THR A 214 -10.24 -6.06 -11.48
CA THR A 214 -10.76 -5.22 -12.56
C THR A 214 -11.01 -6.07 -13.80
N THR A 215 -12.10 -5.82 -14.50
CA THR A 215 -12.45 -6.59 -15.70
C THR A 215 -13.30 -5.78 -16.69
N ASN A 216 -13.16 -6.11 -17.98
CA ASN A 216 -14.05 -5.64 -19.03
C ASN A 216 -15.18 -6.66 -19.30
N ILE A 217 -15.11 -7.85 -18.71
CA ILE A 217 -16.11 -8.91 -18.89
C ILE A 217 -17.30 -8.61 -17.97
N ASP A 218 -18.50 -8.84 -18.47
CA ASP A 218 -19.70 -8.86 -17.66
C ASP A 218 -19.84 -10.25 -16.99
N ILE A 219 -19.39 -10.35 -15.75
CA ILE A 219 -19.41 -11.62 -14.98
C ILE A 219 -20.82 -12.12 -14.64
N THR A 220 -21.85 -11.34 -14.95
CA THR A 220 -23.23 -11.76 -14.76
C THR A 220 -23.79 -12.49 -15.98
N GLN A 221 -23.10 -12.43 -17.12
CA GLN A 221 -23.50 -13.11 -18.34
C GLN A 221 -23.05 -14.59 -18.32
N PRO A 222 -23.83 -15.49 -18.91
CA PRO A 222 -23.43 -16.88 -19.05
C PRO A 222 -22.21 -17.02 -19.96
N THR A 223 -21.41 -18.03 -19.71
CA THR A 223 -20.25 -18.42 -20.54
C THR A 223 -20.28 -19.92 -20.76
N ASP A 224 -19.82 -20.40 -21.90
CA ASP A 224 -19.75 -21.83 -22.22
C ASP A 224 -18.55 -22.53 -21.56
N ASN A 225 -17.57 -21.77 -21.06
CA ASN A 225 -16.39 -22.30 -20.37
C ASN A 225 -16.73 -22.60 -18.91
N LEU A 226 -16.72 -23.88 -18.54
CA LEU A 226 -17.08 -24.37 -17.19
C LEU A 226 -16.19 -23.76 -16.08
N THR A 227 -14.91 -23.54 -16.36
CA THR A 227 -14.00 -22.96 -15.37
C THR A 227 -14.34 -21.48 -15.13
N TYR A 228 -14.64 -20.72 -16.19
CA TYR A 228 -15.12 -19.35 -16.04
C TYR A 228 -16.49 -19.27 -15.36
N GLN A 229 -17.39 -20.24 -15.58
CA GLN A 229 -18.65 -20.31 -14.82
C GLN A 229 -18.40 -20.41 -13.31
N ARG A 230 -17.41 -21.23 -12.89
CA ARG A 230 -17.02 -21.35 -11.48
C ARG A 230 -16.43 -20.06 -10.94
N ILE A 231 -15.54 -19.39 -11.72
CA ILE A 231 -14.97 -18.08 -11.35
C ILE A 231 -16.08 -17.06 -11.18
N PHE A 232 -16.96 -16.92 -12.14
CA PHE A 232 -18.07 -15.94 -12.10
C PHE A 232 -19.02 -16.22 -10.92
N SER A 233 -19.33 -17.48 -10.65
CA SER A 233 -20.14 -17.85 -9.49
C SER A 233 -19.47 -17.40 -8.18
N ARG A 234 -18.15 -17.63 -8.06
CA ARG A 234 -17.38 -17.22 -6.89
C ARG A 234 -17.33 -15.70 -6.74
N LEU A 235 -17.02 -14.97 -7.81
CA LEU A 235 -16.97 -13.51 -7.80
C LEU A 235 -18.34 -12.90 -7.48
N ASN A 236 -19.41 -13.40 -8.07
CA ASN A 236 -20.77 -12.89 -7.79
C ASN A 236 -21.19 -13.14 -6.33
N GLY A 237 -20.71 -14.22 -5.71
CA GLY A 237 -21.01 -14.53 -4.31
C GLY A 237 -20.18 -13.77 -3.29
N GLU A 238 -18.90 -13.51 -3.57
CA GLU A 238 -17.95 -13.03 -2.56
C GLU A 238 -17.26 -11.69 -2.90
N ALA A 239 -17.37 -11.19 -4.13
CA ALA A 239 -16.76 -9.95 -4.58
C ALA A 239 -17.79 -9.03 -5.26
N PRO A 240 -18.65 -8.33 -4.51
CA PRO A 240 -19.68 -7.47 -5.04
C PRO A 240 -19.19 -6.59 -6.18
N GLN A 241 -19.98 -6.54 -7.26
CA GLN A 241 -19.61 -5.83 -8.47
C GLN A 241 -19.93 -4.34 -8.37
N PHE A 242 -18.92 -3.51 -8.59
CA PHE A 242 -19.07 -2.09 -8.82
C PHE A 242 -18.90 -1.79 -10.31
N ARG A 243 -19.96 -1.34 -10.97
CA ARG A 243 -19.92 -1.00 -12.39
C ARG A 243 -19.41 0.42 -12.59
N CYS A 244 -18.19 0.54 -13.12
CA CYS A 244 -17.59 1.81 -13.49
C CYS A 244 -18.27 2.38 -14.74
N LYS A 245 -18.79 3.60 -14.62
CA LYS A 245 -19.42 4.34 -15.74
C LYS A 245 -18.46 5.43 -16.18
N GLY A 246 -18.36 5.66 -17.49
CA GLY A 246 -17.54 6.74 -18.06
C GLY A 246 -17.22 6.49 -19.53
N SER A 247 -16.79 7.55 -20.21
CA SER A 247 -16.23 7.48 -21.58
C SER A 247 -14.79 6.98 -21.52
N ASP A 248 -14.26 6.60 -22.67
CA ASP A 248 -12.85 6.18 -22.79
C ASP A 248 -11.90 7.38 -22.60
N MET A 249 -11.39 7.55 -21.38
CA MET A 249 -10.43 8.61 -21.02
C MET A 249 -9.08 8.48 -21.73
N ARG A 250 -8.74 7.29 -22.29
CA ARG A 250 -7.52 7.10 -23.08
C ARG A 250 -7.61 7.83 -24.43
N SER A 251 -8.82 7.94 -24.99
CA SER A 251 -9.06 8.65 -26.26
C SER A 251 -8.79 10.16 -26.13
N ASP A 252 -9.11 10.75 -24.99
CA ASP A 252 -8.90 12.17 -24.70
C ASP A 252 -7.41 12.47 -24.54
N ARG A 253 -6.70 11.71 -23.73
CA ARG A 253 -5.23 11.78 -23.60
C ARG A 253 -4.51 11.51 -24.93
N GLY A 254 -5.04 10.64 -25.77
CA GLY A 254 -4.51 10.36 -27.09
C GLY A 254 -4.66 11.54 -28.05
N ARG A 255 -5.71 12.36 -27.90
CA ARG A 255 -5.89 13.62 -28.64
C ARG A 255 -4.86 14.68 -28.21
N GLU A 256 -4.70 14.89 -26.93
CA GLU A 256 -3.71 15.82 -26.38
C GLU A 256 -2.28 15.46 -26.80
N LYS A 257 -1.90 14.18 -26.70
CA LYS A 257 -0.58 13.71 -27.15
C LYS A 257 -0.36 13.90 -28.66
N ARG A 258 -1.38 13.71 -29.48
CA ARG A 258 -1.28 13.96 -30.94
C ARG A 258 -1.11 15.44 -31.23
N GLN A 259 -1.80 16.32 -30.52
CA GLN A 259 -1.61 17.77 -30.62
C GLN A 259 -0.18 18.16 -30.31
N LEU A 260 0.31 17.75 -29.13
CA LEU A 260 1.67 18.02 -28.70
C LEU A 260 2.74 17.47 -29.68
N ALA A 261 2.55 16.24 -30.15
CA ALA A 261 3.45 15.65 -31.16
C ALA A 261 3.47 16.46 -32.44
N ASN A 262 2.31 16.93 -32.92
CA ASN A 262 2.22 17.78 -34.12
C ASN A 262 2.88 19.14 -33.92
N GLU A 263 2.82 19.72 -32.74
CA GLU A 263 3.51 20.97 -32.40
C GLU A 263 5.04 20.78 -32.40
N ILE A 264 5.53 19.70 -31.75
CA ILE A 264 6.97 19.39 -31.69
C ILE A 264 7.53 19.06 -33.10
N LEU A 265 6.80 18.33 -33.91
CA LEU A 265 7.27 17.92 -35.26
C LEU A 265 7.12 19.01 -36.33
N LYS A 266 6.42 20.11 -36.05
CA LYS A 266 6.30 21.27 -36.95
C LYS A 266 7.32 22.38 -36.65
N SER A 267 7.99 22.29 -35.51
CA SER A 267 9.09 23.16 -35.10
C SER A 267 10.43 22.64 -35.64
#